data_9077f0f76e750b936fe41488284847ab
#
_entry.id   9077f0f76e750b936fe41488284847ab
#
_cell.length_a   1.000
_cell.length_b   1.000
_cell.length_c   1.000
_cell.angle_alpha   90.00
_cell.angle_beta   90.00
_cell.angle_gamma   90.00
#
_symmetry.space_group_name_H-M   'P 1'
#
loop_
_entity.id
_entity.type
_entity.pdbx_description
1 polymer ?
#
loop_
_entity_poly.entity_id
_entity_poly.type
_entity_poly.pdbx_seq_one_letter_code
_entity_poly.pdbx_strand_id
1 'polypeptide(L)'
;KETGVPQNSLASFKAAAEMGCHGSECDVWLSADDSLVIYHDAKRDGKRIDSMTYDEVVSVKLENGEKIPTLREYIKVSREYPRTKLVIDLKTSKLPGRTERMVELVHQLVNEMDYEDHVEYLIGYLPAYEVLKKLSDRPVAYLGYYRKQMPEMHPDSIAAYGFKYLDYHYAHYLNNPEWVQTFKRSGIHLNAWTVNEEELMRNLLNQGFDYLTTDHP
;
A
#
# COMPACT_ATOMS: atom_id res chain seq x y z
N LYS A 1 -8.38 -0.45 -13.51
CA LYS A 1 -9.87 -0.54 -13.59
C LYS A 1 -10.40 -0.61 -15.03
N GLU A 2 -9.77 0.03 -16.00
CA GLU A 2 -10.19 -0.01 -17.41
C GLU A 2 -10.07 -1.40 -18.06
N THR A 3 -9.20 -2.25 -17.54
CA THR A 3 -9.01 -3.62 -18.06
C THR A 3 -10.09 -4.62 -17.64
N GLY A 4 -11.07 -4.19 -16.84
CA GLY A 4 -12.08 -5.11 -16.26
C GLY A 4 -11.50 -6.10 -15.25
N VAL A 5 -10.29 -5.85 -14.77
CA VAL A 5 -9.60 -6.70 -13.79
C VAL A 5 -9.86 -6.14 -12.39
N PRO A 6 -10.38 -6.93 -11.44
CA PRO A 6 -10.64 -6.47 -10.07
C PRO A 6 -9.34 -6.04 -9.38
N GLN A 7 -9.40 -4.94 -8.63
CA GLN A 7 -8.30 -4.54 -7.76
C GLN A 7 -7.97 -5.67 -6.75
N ASN A 8 -6.73 -5.73 -6.31
CA ASN A 8 -6.29 -6.74 -5.34
C ASN A 8 -6.46 -8.20 -5.82
N SER A 9 -6.50 -8.43 -7.14
CA SER A 9 -6.48 -9.76 -7.77
C SER A 9 -5.08 -10.12 -8.26
N LEU A 10 -4.79 -11.39 -8.44
CA LEU A 10 -3.52 -11.81 -9.05
C LEU A 10 -3.42 -11.29 -10.50
N ALA A 11 -4.56 -11.21 -11.20
CA ALA A 11 -4.64 -10.65 -12.53
C ALA A 11 -4.30 -9.15 -12.57
N SER A 12 -4.68 -8.34 -11.56
CA SER A 12 -4.35 -6.91 -11.53
C SER A 12 -2.84 -6.69 -11.35
N PHE A 13 -2.17 -7.50 -10.52
CA PHE A 13 -0.72 -7.46 -10.41
C PHE A 13 -0.04 -7.75 -11.77
N LYS A 14 -0.46 -8.85 -12.42
CA LYS A 14 0.10 -9.23 -13.74
C LYS A 14 -0.07 -8.13 -14.77
N ALA A 15 -1.26 -7.53 -14.85
CA ALA A 15 -1.54 -6.45 -15.79
C ALA A 15 -0.61 -5.24 -15.56
N ALA A 16 -0.43 -4.80 -14.32
CA ALA A 16 0.49 -3.70 -13.99
C ALA A 16 1.95 -4.05 -14.33
N ALA A 17 2.37 -5.28 -14.04
CA ALA A 17 3.72 -5.75 -14.33
C ALA A 17 4.00 -5.86 -15.85
N GLU A 18 3.04 -6.32 -16.63
CA GLU A 18 3.13 -6.41 -18.10
C GLU A 18 3.19 -5.03 -18.76
N MET A 19 2.55 -4.01 -18.16
CA MET A 19 2.68 -2.60 -18.57
C MET A 19 4.03 -1.98 -18.19
N GLY A 20 4.83 -2.65 -17.35
CA GLY A 20 6.14 -2.16 -16.92
C GLY A 20 6.08 -1.15 -15.77
N CYS A 21 5.04 -1.16 -14.99
CA CYS A 21 4.94 -0.32 -13.78
C CYS A 21 6.10 -0.59 -12.82
N HIS A 22 6.58 0.45 -12.13
CA HIS A 22 7.60 0.33 -11.09
C HIS A 22 7.15 -0.62 -9.96
N GLY A 23 5.90 -0.46 -9.52
CA GLY A 23 5.30 -1.27 -8.48
C GLY A 23 3.81 -1.51 -8.73
N SER A 24 3.29 -2.56 -8.11
CA SER A 24 1.85 -2.81 -7.98
C SER A 24 1.50 -2.89 -6.52
N GLU A 25 0.56 -2.06 -6.11
CA GLU A 25 0.11 -1.98 -4.73
C GLU A 25 -0.90 -3.08 -4.42
N CYS A 26 -0.89 -3.56 -3.18
CA CYS A 26 -1.90 -4.46 -2.62
C CYS A 26 -2.17 -4.19 -1.15
N ASP A 27 -3.45 -4.30 -0.78
CA ASP A 27 -3.96 -4.05 0.57
C ASP A 27 -3.94 -5.32 1.42
N VAL A 28 -3.13 -5.37 2.47
CA VAL A 28 -2.99 -6.55 3.34
C VAL A 28 -3.80 -6.38 4.62
N TRP A 29 -4.67 -7.35 4.89
CA TRP A 29 -5.39 -7.53 6.16
C TRP A 29 -4.95 -8.82 6.86
N LEU A 30 -5.06 -8.81 8.19
CA LEU A 30 -4.94 -10.02 9.01
C LEU A 30 -6.34 -10.53 9.36
N SER A 31 -6.69 -11.73 8.90
CA SER A 31 -7.94 -12.42 9.26
C SER A 31 -7.94 -12.87 10.73
N ALA A 32 -9.09 -13.30 11.26
CA ALA A 32 -9.20 -13.72 12.66
C ALA A 32 -8.29 -14.91 13.01
N ASP A 33 -7.98 -15.77 12.03
CA ASP A 33 -7.12 -16.96 12.15
C ASP A 33 -5.69 -16.74 11.64
N ASP A 34 -5.20 -15.48 11.69
CA ASP A 34 -3.84 -15.06 11.31
C ASP A 34 -3.45 -15.33 9.84
N SER A 35 -4.40 -15.39 8.92
CA SER A 35 -4.10 -15.42 7.49
C SER A 35 -3.94 -14.01 6.94
N LEU A 36 -2.87 -13.80 6.15
CA LEU A 36 -2.60 -12.54 5.44
C LEU A 36 -3.36 -12.55 4.11
N VAL A 37 -4.46 -11.78 4.04
CA VAL A 37 -5.37 -11.73 2.90
C VAL A 37 -5.29 -10.39 2.17
N ILE A 38 -5.45 -10.41 0.84
CA ILE A 38 -5.35 -9.23 0.00
C ILE A 38 -6.75 -8.75 -0.36
N TYR A 39 -7.17 -7.62 0.23
CA TYR A 39 -8.50 -7.08 0.00
C TYR A 39 -8.55 -5.58 0.35
N HIS A 40 -9.19 -4.75 -0.48
CA HIS A 40 -9.21 -3.29 -0.29
C HIS A 40 -9.99 -2.86 0.97
N ASP A 41 -11.22 -3.32 1.11
CA ASP A 41 -12.13 -2.78 2.12
C ASP A 41 -11.93 -3.43 3.50
N ALA A 42 -12.15 -2.63 4.55
CA ALA A 42 -12.12 -3.13 5.91
C ALA A 42 -13.27 -4.11 6.22
N LYS A 43 -14.28 -4.16 5.36
CA LYS A 43 -15.46 -5.03 5.52
C LYS A 43 -15.80 -5.73 4.23
N ARG A 44 -16.30 -6.95 4.39
CA ARG A 44 -16.92 -7.72 3.34
C ARG A 44 -18.29 -8.22 3.80
N ASP A 45 -19.33 -8.00 3.03
CA ASP A 45 -20.73 -8.38 3.36
C ASP A 45 -21.15 -7.93 4.76
N GLY A 46 -20.73 -6.72 5.15
CA GLY A 46 -21.00 -6.10 6.45
C GLY A 46 -20.11 -6.57 7.61
N LYS A 47 -19.37 -7.67 7.47
CA LYS A 47 -18.41 -8.16 8.46
C LYS A 47 -17.02 -7.57 8.23
N ARG A 48 -16.26 -7.33 9.31
CA ARG A 48 -14.88 -6.88 9.19
C ARG A 48 -13.96 -8.05 8.84
N ILE A 49 -12.99 -7.80 7.95
CA ILE A 49 -11.97 -8.80 7.54
C ILE A 49 -11.21 -9.34 8.75
N ASP A 50 -10.79 -8.46 9.68
CA ASP A 50 -10.06 -8.82 10.90
C ASP A 50 -10.88 -9.63 11.93
N SER A 51 -12.18 -9.86 11.65
CA SER A 51 -13.09 -10.67 12.45
C SER A 51 -13.61 -11.90 11.70
N MET A 52 -13.10 -12.16 10.51
CA MET A 52 -13.45 -13.31 9.66
C MET A 52 -12.28 -14.30 9.61
N THR A 53 -12.57 -15.60 9.54
CA THR A 53 -11.54 -16.59 9.20
C THR A 53 -11.19 -16.50 7.72
N TYR A 54 -10.06 -17.08 7.32
CA TYR A 54 -9.69 -17.14 5.89
C TYR A 54 -10.79 -17.78 5.04
N ASP A 55 -11.33 -18.91 5.49
CA ASP A 55 -12.41 -19.61 4.75
C ASP A 55 -13.65 -18.72 4.57
N GLU A 56 -14.02 -17.93 5.56
CA GLU A 56 -15.11 -16.95 5.43
C GLU A 56 -14.75 -15.86 4.43
N VAL A 57 -13.50 -15.34 4.45
CA VAL A 57 -13.06 -14.30 3.51
C VAL A 57 -13.12 -14.79 2.07
N VAL A 58 -12.67 -16.00 1.78
CA VAL A 58 -12.60 -16.53 0.41
C VAL A 58 -13.88 -17.21 -0.09
N SER A 59 -14.91 -17.33 0.77
CA SER A 59 -16.18 -17.96 0.43
C SER A 59 -16.90 -17.33 -0.77
N VAL A 60 -16.65 -16.03 -1.03
CA VAL A 60 -17.14 -15.31 -2.19
C VAL A 60 -15.97 -14.94 -3.09
N LYS A 61 -16.13 -15.12 -4.38
CA LYS A 61 -15.11 -14.81 -5.38
C LYS A 61 -15.11 -13.34 -5.77
N LEU A 62 -14.00 -12.87 -6.32
CA LEU A 62 -13.89 -11.62 -7.03
C LEU A 62 -14.70 -11.64 -8.34
N GLU A 63 -14.95 -10.48 -8.93
CA GLU A 63 -15.78 -10.34 -10.15
C GLU A 63 -15.26 -11.16 -11.35
N ASN A 64 -13.92 -11.37 -11.42
CA ASN A 64 -13.28 -12.19 -12.45
C ASN A 64 -13.26 -13.69 -12.13
N GLY A 65 -13.89 -14.12 -11.03
CA GLY A 65 -13.95 -15.51 -10.58
C GLY A 65 -12.76 -15.99 -9.77
N GLU A 66 -11.75 -15.16 -9.55
CA GLU A 66 -10.64 -15.47 -8.63
C GLU A 66 -11.12 -15.51 -7.18
N LYS A 67 -10.42 -16.29 -6.35
CA LYS A 67 -10.54 -16.16 -4.89
C LYS A 67 -9.85 -14.87 -4.45
N ILE A 68 -10.23 -14.33 -3.30
CA ILE A 68 -9.39 -13.35 -2.62
C ILE A 68 -8.05 -14.00 -2.33
N PRO A 69 -6.94 -13.46 -2.85
CA PRO A 69 -5.63 -14.09 -2.69
C PRO A 69 -5.05 -13.84 -1.30
N THR A 70 -4.15 -14.72 -0.91
CA THR A 70 -3.24 -14.50 0.23
C THR A 70 -2.01 -13.71 -0.23
N LEU A 71 -1.31 -13.06 0.71
CA LEU A 71 -0.02 -12.43 0.42
C LEU A 71 1.00 -13.44 -0.13
N ARG A 72 0.98 -14.69 0.35
CA ARG A 72 1.84 -15.76 -0.17
C ARG A 72 1.58 -16.05 -1.65
N GLU A 73 0.34 -16.05 -2.08
CA GLU A 73 -0.02 -16.24 -3.49
C GLU A 73 0.41 -15.03 -4.33
N TYR A 74 0.26 -13.82 -3.79
CA TYR A 74 0.72 -12.58 -4.44
C TYR A 74 2.24 -12.59 -4.66
N ILE A 75 3.03 -12.92 -3.64
CA ILE A 75 4.50 -13.04 -3.75
C ILE A 75 4.88 -14.10 -4.78
N LYS A 76 4.19 -15.25 -4.84
CA LYS A 76 4.48 -16.28 -5.85
C LYS A 76 4.31 -15.76 -7.26
N VAL A 77 3.25 -15.02 -7.53
CA VAL A 77 2.99 -14.42 -8.85
C VAL A 77 3.99 -13.29 -9.14
N SER A 78 4.27 -12.45 -8.16
CA SER A 78 5.17 -11.31 -8.37
C SER A 78 6.62 -11.74 -8.69
N ARG A 79 7.05 -12.92 -8.27
CA ARG A 79 8.35 -13.48 -8.64
C ARG A 79 8.52 -13.71 -10.15
N GLU A 80 7.44 -13.89 -10.88
CA GLU A 80 7.48 -14.04 -12.34
C GLU A 80 7.80 -12.70 -13.03
N TYR A 81 7.72 -11.58 -12.29
CA TYR A 81 7.89 -10.21 -12.78
C TYR A 81 8.91 -9.41 -11.95
N PRO A 82 10.19 -9.79 -11.94
CA PRO A 82 11.18 -9.26 -11.00
C PRO A 82 11.50 -7.77 -11.15
N ARG A 83 11.02 -7.11 -12.21
CA ARG A 83 11.18 -5.67 -12.42
C ARG A 83 10.11 -4.83 -11.77
N THR A 84 8.99 -5.42 -11.35
CA THR A 84 7.88 -4.73 -10.69
C THR A 84 7.90 -5.05 -9.21
N LYS A 85 7.99 -4.02 -8.37
CA LYS A 85 7.96 -4.16 -6.91
C LYS A 85 6.55 -4.53 -6.44
N LEU A 86 6.48 -5.26 -5.35
CA LEU A 86 5.25 -5.45 -4.60
C LEU A 86 5.17 -4.38 -3.51
N VAL A 87 4.22 -3.46 -3.65
CA VAL A 87 3.99 -2.38 -2.69
C VAL A 87 2.87 -2.83 -1.74
N ILE A 88 3.22 -3.05 -0.48
CA ILE A 88 2.33 -3.65 0.52
C ILE A 88 1.73 -2.56 1.40
N ASP A 89 0.43 -2.26 1.24
CA ASP A 89 -0.31 -1.41 2.17
C ASP A 89 -0.76 -2.22 3.40
N LEU A 90 -0.17 -1.89 4.54
CA LEU A 90 -0.43 -2.53 5.83
C LEU A 90 -1.68 -1.93 6.48
N LYS A 91 -2.82 -2.56 6.29
CA LYS A 91 -4.12 -2.05 6.76
C LYS A 91 -4.26 -2.04 8.29
N THR A 92 -4.93 -1.03 8.80
CA THR A 92 -5.07 -0.84 10.25
C THR A 92 -6.32 -1.55 10.80
N SER A 93 -6.11 -2.52 11.67
CA SER A 93 -7.18 -3.14 12.45
C SER A 93 -7.64 -2.21 13.58
N LYS A 94 -8.93 -2.30 13.94
CA LYS A 94 -9.46 -1.67 15.14
C LYS A 94 -9.28 -2.53 16.41
N LEU A 95 -8.86 -3.76 16.24
CA LEU A 95 -8.61 -4.69 17.35
C LEU A 95 -7.19 -4.45 17.90
N PRO A 96 -7.02 -4.26 19.21
CA PRO A 96 -5.71 -3.98 19.80
C PRO A 96 -4.65 -5.04 19.45
N GLY A 97 -3.46 -4.61 19.08
CA GLY A 97 -2.32 -5.47 18.77
C GLY A 97 -2.41 -6.22 17.44
N ARG A 98 -3.55 -6.15 16.73
CA ARG A 98 -3.72 -6.92 15.47
C ARG A 98 -2.93 -6.33 14.31
N THR A 99 -2.76 -5.02 14.26
CA THR A 99 -1.95 -4.38 13.20
C THR A 99 -0.47 -4.71 13.39
N GLU A 100 0.02 -4.60 14.62
CA GLU A 100 1.40 -4.95 14.97
C GLU A 100 1.69 -6.43 14.67
N ARG A 101 0.76 -7.32 15.05
CA ARG A 101 0.83 -8.76 14.72
C ARG A 101 0.89 -9.01 13.22
N MET A 102 0.08 -8.29 12.44
CA MET A 102 0.10 -8.37 10.98
C MET A 102 1.47 -7.99 10.42
N VAL A 103 2.07 -6.90 10.91
CA VAL A 103 3.41 -6.45 10.50
C VAL A 103 4.46 -7.54 10.72
N GLU A 104 4.44 -8.19 11.91
CA GLU A 104 5.35 -9.30 12.22
C GLU A 104 5.18 -10.47 11.25
N LEU A 105 3.93 -10.86 10.97
CA LEU A 105 3.63 -11.98 10.08
C LEU A 105 3.96 -11.67 8.61
N VAL A 106 3.73 -10.42 8.16
CA VAL A 106 4.13 -9.98 6.82
C VAL A 106 5.64 -10.05 6.68
N HIS A 107 6.38 -9.49 7.63
CA HIS A 107 7.85 -9.53 7.62
C HIS A 107 8.36 -10.98 7.64
N GLN A 108 7.82 -11.83 8.53
CA GLN A 108 8.17 -13.25 8.58
C GLN A 108 7.93 -13.93 7.24
N LEU A 109 6.77 -13.72 6.61
CA LEU A 109 6.43 -14.35 5.33
C LEU A 109 7.36 -13.89 4.20
N VAL A 110 7.67 -12.60 4.14
CA VAL A 110 8.57 -12.03 3.13
C VAL A 110 9.95 -12.64 3.25
N ASN A 111 10.47 -12.79 4.48
CA ASN A 111 11.76 -13.44 4.76
C ASN A 111 11.73 -14.94 4.44
N GLU A 112 10.71 -15.69 4.88
CA GLU A 112 10.53 -17.10 4.54
C GLU A 112 10.55 -17.36 3.03
N MET A 113 10.07 -16.39 2.28
CA MET A 113 10.01 -16.47 0.83
C MET A 113 11.24 -15.87 0.14
N ASP A 114 12.25 -15.36 0.87
CA ASP A 114 13.42 -14.70 0.32
C ASP A 114 13.03 -13.63 -0.72
N TYR A 115 12.17 -12.67 -0.29
CA TYR A 115 11.54 -11.71 -1.19
C TYR A 115 11.69 -10.25 -0.74
N GLU A 116 12.53 -9.95 0.26
CA GLU A 116 12.70 -8.61 0.86
C GLU A 116 13.17 -7.55 -0.14
N ASP A 117 14.00 -7.94 -1.09
CA ASP A 117 14.54 -7.02 -2.11
C ASP A 117 13.49 -6.54 -3.12
N HIS A 118 12.31 -7.15 -3.13
CA HIS A 118 11.25 -6.89 -4.08
C HIS A 118 10.00 -6.24 -3.45
N VAL A 119 10.04 -5.94 -2.14
CA VAL A 119 8.91 -5.30 -1.45
C VAL A 119 9.21 -3.86 -1.07
N GLU A 120 8.17 -3.05 -1.05
CA GLU A 120 8.09 -1.72 -0.44
C GLU A 120 6.84 -1.69 0.45
N TYR A 121 6.84 -0.87 1.50
CA TYR A 121 5.74 -0.85 2.45
C TYR A 121 5.06 0.51 2.48
N LEU A 122 3.71 0.49 2.58
CA LEU A 122 2.89 1.65 2.92
C LEU A 122 2.31 1.45 4.32
N ILE A 123 2.35 2.49 5.14
CA ILE A 123 1.86 2.42 6.51
C ILE A 123 1.32 3.77 6.99
N GLY A 124 0.06 3.79 7.40
CA GLY A 124 -0.61 4.97 7.96
C GLY A 124 -0.75 4.95 9.49
N TYR A 125 -0.31 3.88 10.16
CA TYR A 125 -0.44 3.69 11.60
C TYR A 125 0.92 3.64 12.30
N LEU A 126 1.29 4.72 12.97
CA LEU A 126 2.62 4.90 13.54
C LEU A 126 3.08 3.81 14.52
N PRO A 127 2.23 3.27 15.42
CA PRO A 127 2.67 2.17 16.28
C PRO A 127 3.14 0.93 15.50
N ALA A 128 2.48 0.61 14.37
CA ALA A 128 2.91 -0.48 13.50
C ALA A 128 4.20 -0.14 12.73
N TYR A 129 4.41 1.14 12.38
CA TYR A 129 5.69 1.60 11.81
C TYR A 129 6.86 1.36 12.78
N GLU A 130 6.66 1.64 14.08
CA GLU A 130 7.70 1.40 15.09
C GLU A 130 8.04 -0.10 15.27
N VAL A 131 7.10 -1.00 14.96
CA VAL A 131 7.37 -2.44 14.88
C VAL A 131 8.17 -2.76 13.62
N LEU A 132 7.69 -2.34 12.45
CA LEU A 132 8.31 -2.62 11.16
C LEU A 132 9.76 -2.11 11.09
N LYS A 133 10.02 -0.91 11.58
CA LYS A 133 11.34 -0.27 11.63
C LYS A 133 12.39 -1.06 12.42
N LYS A 134 11.97 -1.88 13.38
CA LYS A 134 12.87 -2.77 14.14
C LYS A 134 13.15 -4.09 13.41
N LEU A 135 12.30 -4.46 12.46
CA LEU A 135 12.34 -5.74 11.76
C LEU A 135 12.97 -5.62 10.38
N SER A 136 12.89 -4.46 9.73
CA SER A 136 13.25 -4.30 8.32
C SER A 136 13.87 -2.93 8.04
N ASP A 137 14.88 -2.91 7.16
CA ASP A 137 15.50 -1.70 6.63
C ASP A 137 14.92 -1.32 5.25
N ARG A 138 13.85 -1.99 4.81
CA ARG A 138 13.24 -1.75 3.51
C ARG A 138 12.54 -0.40 3.46
N PRO A 139 12.38 0.19 2.25
CA PRO A 139 11.64 1.43 2.09
C PRO A 139 10.24 1.34 2.68
N VAL A 140 9.90 2.31 3.51
CA VAL A 140 8.56 2.48 4.08
C VAL A 140 8.08 3.88 3.76
N ALA A 141 6.94 3.98 3.07
CA ALA A 141 6.27 5.24 2.85
C ALA A 141 5.18 5.47 3.92
N TYR A 142 5.12 6.68 4.44
CA TYR A 142 3.98 7.07 5.26
C TYR A 142 2.77 7.31 4.37
N LEU A 143 1.69 6.57 4.61
CA LEU A 143 0.45 6.68 3.87
C LEU A 143 -0.49 7.69 4.53
N GLY A 144 -0.77 8.79 3.84
CA GLY A 144 -1.68 9.82 4.31
C GLY A 144 -3.00 9.86 3.55
N TYR A 145 -4.10 9.85 4.30
CA TYR A 145 -5.47 9.87 3.77
C TYR A 145 -6.02 11.29 3.78
N TYR A 146 -6.67 11.70 2.69
CA TYR A 146 -7.38 12.97 2.67
C TYR A 146 -8.69 12.88 3.48
N ARG A 147 -8.67 13.48 4.66
CA ARG A 147 -9.85 13.66 5.50
C ARG A 147 -10.03 15.14 5.81
N LYS A 148 -11.13 15.72 5.35
CA LYS A 148 -11.41 17.15 5.43
C LYS A 148 -11.34 17.74 6.86
N GLN A 149 -11.46 16.89 7.90
CA GLN A 149 -11.49 17.29 9.31
C GLN A 149 -10.26 16.84 10.11
N MET A 150 -9.31 16.11 9.49
CA MET A 150 -8.08 15.68 10.13
C MET A 150 -6.92 16.19 9.28
N PRO A 151 -6.19 17.21 9.74
CA PRO A 151 -4.99 17.64 9.05
C PRO A 151 -3.98 16.49 9.03
N GLU A 152 -3.42 16.26 7.88
CA GLU A 152 -2.34 15.30 7.71
C GLU A 152 -1.06 15.79 8.40
N MET A 153 -0.11 14.91 8.66
CA MET A 153 1.12 15.29 9.34
C MET A 153 1.89 16.32 8.52
N HIS A 154 2.31 17.39 9.21
CA HIS A 154 3.16 18.42 8.63
C HIS A 154 4.53 17.84 8.22
N PRO A 155 5.20 18.37 7.17
CA PRO A 155 6.54 17.95 6.73
C PRO A 155 7.56 17.75 7.84
N ASP A 156 7.60 18.65 8.81
CA ASP A 156 8.54 18.55 9.93
C ASP A 156 8.30 17.31 10.80
N SER A 157 7.05 16.92 10.98
CA SER A 157 6.67 15.71 11.73
C SER A 157 7.08 14.45 10.98
N ILE A 158 6.85 14.39 9.67
CA ILE A 158 7.27 13.27 8.81
C ILE A 158 8.78 13.08 8.87
N ALA A 159 9.54 14.17 8.72
CA ALA A 159 10.99 14.15 8.81
C ALA A 159 11.49 13.68 10.19
N ALA A 160 10.83 14.14 11.28
CA ALA A 160 11.17 13.76 12.64
C ALA A 160 10.96 12.26 12.92
N TYR A 161 9.95 11.63 12.32
CA TYR A 161 9.76 10.17 12.38
C TYR A 161 10.81 9.38 11.60
N GLY A 162 11.52 10.05 10.68
CA GLY A 162 12.58 9.44 9.87
C GLY A 162 12.08 8.78 8.58
N PHE A 163 10.86 9.06 8.16
CA PHE A 163 10.37 8.60 6.85
C PHE A 163 11.19 9.21 5.72
N LYS A 164 11.48 8.41 4.71
CA LYS A 164 12.15 8.81 3.48
C LYS A 164 11.22 8.84 2.28
N TYR A 165 10.04 8.24 2.41
CA TYR A 165 9.03 8.15 1.38
C TYR A 165 7.70 8.58 1.95
N LEU A 166 6.92 9.29 1.15
CA LEU A 166 5.62 9.82 1.50
C LEU A 166 4.62 9.50 0.39
N ASP A 167 3.51 8.92 0.77
CA ASP A 167 2.41 8.60 -0.13
C ASP A 167 1.12 9.28 0.33
N TYR A 168 0.89 10.51 -0.14
CA TYR A 168 -0.27 11.30 0.22
C TYR A 168 -1.29 11.34 -0.90
N HIS A 169 -2.58 11.41 -0.52
CA HIS A 169 -3.62 11.78 -1.45
C HIS A 169 -3.30 13.13 -2.09
N TYR A 170 -3.37 13.23 -3.41
CA TYR A 170 -2.92 14.42 -4.17
C TYR A 170 -3.52 15.74 -3.70
N ALA A 171 -4.74 15.71 -3.14
CA ALA A 171 -5.40 16.92 -2.62
C ALA A 171 -4.63 17.61 -1.49
N HIS A 172 -3.81 16.89 -0.72
CA HIS A 172 -2.94 17.50 0.29
C HIS A 172 -1.92 18.44 -0.35
N TYR A 173 -1.31 18.00 -1.44
CA TYR A 173 -0.32 18.80 -2.17
C TYR A 173 -0.95 20.00 -2.89
N LEU A 174 -2.16 19.82 -3.46
CA LEU A 174 -2.88 20.92 -4.07
C LEU A 174 -3.32 22.00 -3.07
N ASN A 175 -3.67 21.58 -1.84
CA ASN A 175 -4.06 22.50 -0.77
C ASN A 175 -2.87 23.13 -0.04
N ASN A 176 -1.68 22.54 -0.14
CA ASN A 176 -0.45 23.01 0.51
C ASN A 176 0.73 22.91 -0.47
N PRO A 177 0.75 23.69 -1.55
CA PRO A 177 1.74 23.55 -2.63
C PRO A 177 3.19 23.77 -2.14
N GLU A 178 3.39 24.54 -1.07
CA GLU A 178 4.67 24.77 -0.44
C GLU A 178 5.26 23.50 0.22
N TRP A 179 4.44 22.52 0.55
CA TRP A 179 4.88 21.26 1.15
C TRP A 179 5.76 20.45 0.20
N VAL A 180 5.47 20.47 -1.09
CA VAL A 180 6.26 19.73 -2.09
C VAL A 180 7.74 20.11 -1.97
N GLN A 181 8.06 21.40 -1.99
CA GLN A 181 9.44 21.87 -1.87
C GLN A 181 10.03 21.62 -0.49
N THR A 182 9.21 21.66 0.55
CA THR A 182 9.65 21.39 1.94
C THR A 182 10.04 19.94 2.11
N PHE A 183 9.21 19.00 1.66
CA PHE A 183 9.54 17.58 1.67
C PHE A 183 10.81 17.27 0.86
N LYS A 184 10.92 17.82 -0.34
CA LYS A 184 12.08 17.60 -1.22
C LYS A 184 13.37 18.11 -0.58
N ARG A 185 13.37 19.30 0.04
CA ARG A 185 14.54 19.81 0.78
C ARG A 185 14.93 18.91 1.96
N SER A 186 13.98 18.22 2.55
CA SER A 186 14.22 17.23 3.61
C SER A 186 14.66 15.86 3.08
N GLY A 187 14.84 15.70 1.77
CA GLY A 187 15.24 14.45 1.14
C GLY A 187 14.16 13.36 1.18
N ILE A 188 12.89 13.75 1.20
CA ILE A 188 11.74 12.84 1.19
C ILE A 188 11.27 12.66 -0.25
N HIS A 189 11.16 11.42 -0.68
CA HIS A 189 10.59 11.04 -1.97
C HIS A 189 9.07 11.09 -1.92
N LEU A 190 8.47 11.66 -2.96
CA LEU A 190 7.04 11.94 -3.02
C LEU A 190 6.33 10.99 -3.97
N ASN A 191 5.25 10.39 -3.48
CA ASN A 191 4.20 9.77 -4.25
C ASN A 191 2.88 10.51 -4.03
N ALA A 192 2.01 10.47 -5.01
CA ALA A 192 0.63 10.97 -4.91
C ALA A 192 -0.37 9.93 -5.41
N TRP A 193 -1.46 9.72 -4.65
CA TRP A 193 -2.56 8.81 -4.99
C TRP A 193 -3.93 9.48 -4.87
N THR A 194 -4.96 9.02 -5.51
CA THR A 194 -4.96 8.25 -6.74
C THR A 194 -5.08 9.22 -7.90
N VAL A 195 -4.09 9.29 -8.74
CA VAL A 195 -4.01 10.29 -9.81
C VAL A 195 -4.38 9.61 -11.13
N ASN A 196 -5.59 9.86 -11.63
CA ASN A 196 -6.11 9.24 -12.84
C ASN A 196 -6.22 10.21 -14.02
N GLU A 197 -6.10 11.52 -13.78
CA GLU A 197 -6.19 12.55 -14.81
C GLU A 197 -4.81 12.87 -15.39
N GLU A 198 -4.64 12.73 -16.69
CA GLU A 198 -3.35 12.94 -17.38
C GLU A 198 -2.76 14.33 -17.13
N GLU A 199 -3.58 15.38 -17.15
CA GLU A 199 -3.11 16.75 -16.89
C GLU A 199 -2.56 16.90 -15.47
N LEU A 200 -3.23 16.29 -14.47
CA LEU A 200 -2.76 16.29 -13.09
C LEU A 200 -1.47 15.47 -12.95
N MET A 201 -1.37 14.30 -13.60
CA MET A 201 -0.12 13.52 -13.64
C MET A 201 1.05 14.35 -14.14
N ARG A 202 0.91 15.00 -15.30
CA ARG A 202 1.95 15.85 -15.89
C ARG A 202 2.33 17.01 -14.97
N ASN A 203 1.34 17.63 -14.32
CA ASN A 203 1.58 18.74 -13.41
C ASN A 203 2.40 18.28 -12.19
N LEU A 204 2.03 17.18 -11.54
CA LEU A 204 2.76 16.64 -10.38
C LEU A 204 4.18 16.21 -10.77
N LEU A 205 4.37 15.53 -11.90
CA LEU A 205 5.70 15.18 -12.40
C LEU A 205 6.57 16.41 -12.66
N ASN A 206 6.00 17.47 -13.24
CA ASN A 206 6.73 18.74 -13.45
C ASN A 206 7.09 19.44 -12.14
N GLN A 207 6.34 19.21 -11.06
CA GLN A 207 6.70 19.68 -9.72
C GLN A 207 7.78 18.82 -9.07
N GLY A 208 8.15 17.69 -9.71
CA GLY A 208 9.23 16.79 -9.30
C GLY A 208 8.78 15.69 -8.34
N PHE A 209 7.57 15.20 -8.48
CA PHE A 209 7.16 13.96 -7.82
C PHE A 209 7.97 12.79 -8.36
N ASP A 210 8.39 11.89 -7.46
CA ASP A 210 9.19 10.71 -7.80
C ASP A 210 8.30 9.58 -8.34
N TYR A 211 7.08 9.46 -7.82
CA TYR A 211 6.10 8.42 -8.17
C TYR A 211 4.69 8.99 -8.24
N LEU A 212 3.83 8.31 -8.99
CA LEU A 212 2.39 8.52 -9.01
C LEU A 212 1.68 7.16 -8.93
N THR A 213 0.68 7.06 -8.07
CA THR A 213 -0.22 5.90 -8.00
C THR A 213 -1.48 6.20 -8.81
N THR A 214 -1.80 5.30 -9.74
CA THR A 214 -2.94 5.44 -10.66
C THR A 214 -3.66 4.12 -10.85
N ASP A 215 -4.95 4.18 -11.17
CA ASP A 215 -5.74 3.03 -11.66
C ASP A 215 -5.54 2.81 -13.18
N HIS A 216 -4.88 3.77 -13.89
CA HIS A 216 -4.74 3.83 -15.35
C HIS A 216 -3.27 4.05 -15.74
N PRO A 217 -2.39 3.05 -15.51
CA PRO A 217 -0.96 3.16 -15.84
C PRO A 217 -0.66 3.19 -17.35
#